data_e12f0c520ff00c71ea64bfee5b45bf61
#
_entry.id   e12f0c520ff00c71ea64bfee5b45bf61
#
_cell.length_a   1.000
_cell.length_b   1.000
_cell.length_c   1.000
_cell.angle_alpha   90.00
_cell.angle_beta   90.00
_cell.angle_gamma   90.00
#
_symmetry.space_group_name_H-M   'P 1'
#
loop_
_entity.id
_entity.type
_entity.pdbx_description
1 polymer ?
#
loop_
_entity_poly.entity_id
_entity_poly.type
_entity_poly.pdbx_seq_one_letter_code
_entity_poly.pdbx_strand_id
1 'polypeptide(L)'
;MRSRRDPGPRQHTDAPLGKTAAPVAAGYAADSSANLEEQRTKAVAEIGENIQFTRNESLSIDGPGAVTAYIHHGAKVGVLLAIATNKDETTGTDAFKELLSDITLQITAASPDALDRTQLDQSKLEKEREIAREQFKDKPAQAIEKIVEGKIEKYFSEVCLVDQDFVKSDISVKDHVASVAKELDDEIVIQAFLRYQVGETQED
;
A
#
# COMPACT_ATOMS: atom_id res chain seq x y z
N MET A 1 -46.21 -20.07 2.96
CA MET A 1 -45.01 -19.98 3.77
C MET A 1 -43.81 -20.22 2.88
N ARG A 2 -43.13 -19.17 2.42
CA ARG A 2 -41.91 -19.29 1.62
C ARG A 2 -40.74 -19.03 2.55
N SER A 3 -39.93 -20.08 2.78
CA SER A 3 -38.68 -20.04 3.56
C SER A 3 -37.68 -19.08 2.89
N ARG A 4 -37.31 -18.01 3.59
CA ARG A 4 -36.15 -17.17 3.23
C ARG A 4 -34.90 -17.99 3.53
N ARG A 5 -34.15 -18.34 2.48
CA ARG A 5 -32.77 -18.85 2.63
C ARG A 5 -31.89 -17.69 3.02
N ASP A 6 -31.27 -17.81 4.18
CA ASP A 6 -30.22 -16.95 4.68
C ASP A 6 -29.00 -17.08 3.74
N PRO A 7 -28.46 -16.03 3.15
CA PRO A 7 -27.21 -16.09 2.43
C PRO A 7 -26.09 -16.19 3.49
N GLY A 8 -25.51 -17.38 3.63
CA GLY A 8 -24.37 -17.62 4.49
C GLY A 8 -23.20 -16.65 4.17
N PRO A 9 -22.23 -16.50 5.10
CA PRO A 9 -21.13 -15.57 4.96
C PRO A 9 -20.39 -15.81 3.65
N ARG A 10 -20.26 -14.76 2.85
CA ARG A 10 -19.48 -14.79 1.62
C ARG A 10 -18.02 -15.06 2.01
N GLN A 11 -17.51 -16.17 1.55
CA GLN A 11 -16.08 -16.43 1.66
C GLN A 11 -15.36 -15.32 0.87
N HIS A 12 -14.55 -14.52 1.58
CA HIS A 12 -13.55 -13.67 0.96
C HIS A 12 -12.66 -14.59 0.11
N THR A 13 -12.84 -14.54 -1.18
CA THR A 13 -11.87 -15.12 -2.10
C THR A 13 -10.70 -14.14 -2.11
N ASP A 14 -9.58 -14.54 -1.52
CA ASP A 14 -8.25 -13.94 -1.73
C ASP A 14 -7.86 -14.07 -3.21
N ALA A 15 -8.56 -13.35 -4.08
CA ALA A 15 -8.09 -13.14 -5.43
C ALA A 15 -6.99 -12.07 -5.32
N PRO A 16 -5.73 -12.39 -5.69
CA PRO A 16 -4.70 -11.38 -5.72
C PRO A 16 -5.16 -10.27 -6.65
N LEU A 17 -5.21 -9.04 -6.14
CA LEU A 17 -5.38 -7.84 -6.97
C LEU A 17 -4.39 -7.95 -8.10
N GLY A 18 -4.89 -8.08 -9.32
CA GLY A 18 -4.06 -8.20 -10.50
C GLY A 18 -3.23 -6.93 -10.65
N LYS A 19 -1.98 -6.97 -10.21
CA LYS A 19 -0.97 -6.00 -10.63
C LYS A 19 -0.73 -6.27 -12.12
N THR A 20 -1.52 -5.66 -12.96
CA THR A 20 -1.28 -5.70 -14.40
C THR A 20 -0.34 -4.56 -14.74
N ALA A 21 0.94 -4.89 -14.96
CA ALA A 21 1.84 -3.97 -15.63
C ALA A 21 1.27 -3.71 -17.03
N ALA A 22 0.63 -2.58 -17.22
CA ALA A 22 0.21 -2.17 -18.55
C ALA A 22 1.45 -1.71 -19.32
N PRO A 23 1.56 -2.00 -20.64
CA PRO A 23 2.65 -1.48 -21.43
C PRO A 23 2.64 0.05 -21.37
N VAL A 24 3.81 0.66 -21.17
CA VAL A 24 4.01 2.11 -20.99
C VAL A 24 3.38 2.94 -22.14
N ALA A 25 3.13 2.33 -23.28
CA ALA A 25 2.47 2.92 -24.45
C ALA A 25 0.92 2.86 -24.40
N ALA A 26 0.31 2.18 -23.43
CA ALA A 26 -1.13 2.20 -23.28
C ALA A 26 -1.57 3.55 -22.71
N GLY A 27 -2.37 4.29 -23.45
CA GLY A 27 -2.85 5.62 -23.07
C GLY A 27 -3.46 5.65 -21.68
N TYR A 28 -3.33 6.77 -21.03
CA TYR A 28 -3.87 7.02 -19.69
C TYR A 28 -5.39 6.84 -19.69
N ALA A 29 -5.93 5.99 -18.83
CA ALA A 29 -7.36 5.65 -18.83
C ALA A 29 -8.31 6.82 -18.48
N ALA A 30 -7.80 7.93 -17.96
CA ALA A 30 -8.58 9.12 -17.59
C ALA A 30 -8.85 10.05 -18.78
N ASP A 31 -8.00 10.01 -19.83
CA ASP A 31 -8.18 10.78 -21.06
C ASP A 31 -7.72 9.92 -22.23
N SER A 32 -8.68 9.32 -22.93
CA SER A 32 -8.42 8.45 -24.08
C SER A 32 -7.75 9.17 -25.25
N SER A 33 -7.66 10.50 -25.22
CA SER A 33 -6.96 11.33 -26.20
C SER A 33 -5.48 11.58 -25.83
N ALA A 34 -5.08 11.28 -24.60
CA ALA A 34 -3.73 11.54 -24.11
C ALA A 34 -2.81 10.35 -24.38
N ASN A 35 -2.02 10.44 -25.45
CA ASN A 35 -0.92 9.52 -25.69
C ASN A 35 0.29 9.95 -24.84
N LEU A 36 0.62 9.18 -23.81
CA LEU A 36 1.76 9.43 -22.92
C LEU A 36 3.08 9.61 -23.67
N GLU A 37 3.28 8.84 -24.75
CA GLU A 37 4.49 8.93 -25.56
C GLU A 37 4.57 10.24 -26.35
N GLU A 38 3.45 10.75 -26.85
CA GLU A 38 3.39 12.07 -27.48
C GLU A 38 3.69 13.17 -26.46
N GLN A 39 3.11 13.09 -25.27
CA GLN A 39 3.39 14.03 -24.18
C GLN A 39 4.86 14.00 -23.77
N ARG A 40 5.44 12.80 -23.62
CA ARG A 40 6.87 12.63 -23.34
C ARG A 40 7.74 13.27 -24.42
N THR A 41 7.46 12.96 -25.68
CA THR A 41 8.22 13.49 -26.82
C THR A 41 8.15 15.02 -26.86
N LYS A 42 6.97 15.60 -26.62
CA LYS A 42 6.78 17.04 -26.55
C LYS A 42 7.56 17.64 -25.38
N ALA A 43 7.47 17.05 -24.19
CA ALA A 43 8.21 17.52 -23.02
C ALA A 43 9.73 17.45 -23.21
N VAL A 44 10.24 16.36 -23.82
CA VAL A 44 11.67 16.23 -24.17
C VAL A 44 12.09 17.33 -25.14
N ALA A 45 11.26 17.65 -26.15
CA ALA A 45 11.55 18.70 -27.12
C ALA A 45 11.54 20.12 -26.50
N GLU A 46 10.66 20.37 -25.53
CA GLU A 46 10.54 21.68 -24.86
C GLU A 46 11.61 21.89 -23.79
N ILE A 47 11.95 20.86 -23.02
CA ILE A 47 12.84 20.95 -21.86
C ILE A 47 14.30 20.66 -22.26
N GLY A 48 14.51 19.84 -23.29
CA GLY A 48 15.84 19.43 -23.75
C GLY A 48 16.47 18.32 -22.91
N GLU A 49 15.71 17.68 -21.99
CA GLU A 49 16.18 16.62 -21.13
C GLU A 49 15.57 15.27 -21.53
N ASN A 50 16.29 14.17 -21.28
CA ASN A 50 15.81 12.83 -21.55
C ASN A 50 14.82 12.39 -20.45
N ILE A 51 13.53 12.41 -20.79
CA ILE A 51 12.45 11.96 -19.91
C ILE A 51 12.12 10.51 -20.24
N GLN A 52 12.05 9.64 -19.23
CA GLN A 52 11.70 8.24 -19.37
C GLN A 52 10.55 7.87 -18.44
N PHE A 53 9.63 7.03 -18.91
CA PHE A 53 8.65 6.34 -18.09
C PHE A 53 9.21 4.96 -17.73
N THR A 54 9.46 4.72 -16.46
CA THR A 54 10.09 3.49 -15.98
C THR A 54 9.08 2.49 -15.43
N ARG A 55 7.96 2.98 -14.85
CA ARG A 55 6.92 2.15 -14.24
C ARG A 55 5.54 2.71 -14.58
N ASN A 56 4.58 1.82 -14.80
CA ASN A 56 3.17 2.15 -14.98
C ASN A 56 2.33 0.99 -14.41
N GLU A 57 1.54 1.28 -13.40
CA GLU A 57 0.65 0.31 -12.77
C GLU A 57 -0.73 0.94 -12.53
N SER A 58 -1.75 0.11 -12.40
CA SER A 58 -3.11 0.53 -12.04
C SER A 58 -3.62 -0.24 -10.86
N LEU A 59 -4.44 0.42 -10.03
CA LEU A 59 -5.20 -0.22 -8.96
C LEU A 59 -6.69 -0.14 -9.28
N SER A 60 -7.39 -1.23 -8.96
CA SER A 60 -8.87 -1.29 -9.00
C SER A 60 -9.36 -2.09 -7.80
N ILE A 61 -10.60 -1.88 -7.43
CA ILE A 61 -11.31 -2.68 -6.42
C ILE A 61 -12.57 -3.28 -7.03
N ASP A 62 -12.94 -4.44 -6.55
CA ASP A 62 -14.23 -5.08 -6.87
C ASP A 62 -15.18 -4.86 -5.70
N GLY A 63 -16.34 -4.23 -5.97
CA GLY A 63 -17.34 -3.91 -4.95
C GLY A 63 -17.17 -2.53 -4.32
N PRO A 64 -17.81 -2.28 -3.15
CA PRO A 64 -17.75 -1.01 -2.45
C PRO A 64 -16.33 -0.65 -1.97
N GLY A 65 -16.01 0.64 -2.00
CA GLY A 65 -14.71 1.14 -1.59
C GLY A 65 -14.23 2.30 -2.45
N ALA A 66 -12.97 2.67 -2.33
CA ALA A 66 -12.38 3.74 -3.12
C ALA A 66 -10.92 3.46 -3.50
N VAL A 67 -10.55 3.92 -4.69
CA VAL A 67 -9.14 4.11 -5.08
C VAL A 67 -8.86 5.60 -5.09
N THR A 68 -7.84 6.01 -4.37
CA THR A 68 -7.43 7.42 -4.29
C THR A 68 -5.99 7.60 -4.72
N ALA A 69 -5.68 8.79 -5.25
CA ALA A 69 -4.34 9.18 -5.64
C ALA A 69 -3.89 10.39 -4.83
N TYR A 70 -2.64 10.41 -4.43
CA TYR A 70 -2.00 11.53 -3.76
C TYR A 70 -0.64 11.83 -4.40
N ILE A 71 -0.42 13.09 -4.75
CA ILE A 71 0.88 13.57 -5.23
C ILE A 71 1.44 14.53 -4.17
N HIS A 72 2.59 14.16 -3.61
CA HIS A 72 3.22 14.98 -2.58
C HIS A 72 3.83 16.25 -3.15
N HIS A 73 3.96 17.27 -2.31
CA HIS A 73 4.52 18.57 -2.66
C HIS A 73 5.84 18.43 -3.45
N GLY A 74 5.95 19.13 -4.57
CA GLY A 74 7.09 19.06 -5.48
C GLY A 74 7.00 17.90 -6.47
N ALA A 75 5.88 17.15 -6.50
CA ALA A 75 5.59 16.07 -7.45
C ALA A 75 6.68 14.98 -7.56
N LYS A 76 7.43 14.76 -6.47
CA LYS A 76 8.49 13.74 -6.44
C LYS A 76 8.02 12.38 -5.92
N VAL A 77 6.93 12.35 -5.15
CA VAL A 77 6.34 11.12 -4.61
C VAL A 77 4.88 11.08 -5.01
N GLY A 78 4.45 9.96 -5.57
CA GLY A 78 3.06 9.66 -5.88
C GLY A 78 2.63 8.38 -5.18
N VAL A 79 1.39 8.39 -4.66
CA VAL A 79 0.77 7.24 -4.00
C VAL A 79 -0.58 6.97 -4.65
N LEU A 80 -0.87 5.69 -4.92
CA LEU A 80 -2.21 5.17 -5.13
C LEU A 80 -2.57 4.27 -3.96
N LEU A 81 -3.80 4.35 -3.49
CA LEU A 81 -4.31 3.56 -2.37
C LEU A 81 -5.69 3.01 -2.73
N ALA A 82 -5.89 1.72 -2.51
CA ALA A 82 -7.18 1.03 -2.65
C ALA A 82 -7.66 0.56 -1.27
N ILE A 83 -8.85 1.04 -0.86
CA ILE A 83 -9.52 0.63 0.38
C ILE A 83 -10.91 0.11 0.03
N ALA A 84 -11.21 -1.12 0.43
CA ALA A 84 -12.53 -1.72 0.29
C ALA A 84 -13.37 -1.50 1.55
N THR A 85 -14.69 -1.45 1.35
CA THR A 85 -15.71 -1.39 2.40
C THR A 85 -16.79 -2.43 2.10
N ASN A 86 -17.67 -2.74 3.06
CA ASN A 86 -18.84 -3.60 2.77
C ASN A 86 -20.07 -2.80 2.35
N LYS A 87 -20.13 -1.50 2.69
CA LYS A 87 -21.27 -0.63 2.42
C LYS A 87 -20.88 0.49 1.45
N ASP A 88 -21.69 0.72 0.43
CA ASP A 88 -21.48 1.82 -0.53
C ASP A 88 -21.53 3.21 0.15
N GLU A 89 -22.46 3.39 1.11
CA GLU A 89 -22.63 4.64 1.84
C GLU A 89 -21.40 5.07 2.64
N THR A 90 -20.57 4.14 3.08
CA THR A 90 -19.33 4.42 3.81
C THR A 90 -18.40 5.31 3.01
N THR A 91 -18.32 5.10 1.70
CA THR A 91 -17.42 5.85 0.81
C THR A 91 -17.74 7.34 0.71
N GLY A 92 -18.99 7.71 1.00
CA GLY A 92 -19.48 9.10 1.00
C GLY A 92 -19.17 9.87 2.28
N THR A 93 -18.82 9.19 3.38
CA THR A 93 -18.63 9.79 4.70
C THR A 93 -17.33 10.61 4.80
N ASP A 94 -17.35 11.63 5.66
CA ASP A 94 -16.15 12.45 5.87
C ASP A 94 -15.06 11.67 6.61
N ALA A 95 -15.43 10.80 7.57
CA ALA A 95 -14.50 9.93 8.27
C ALA A 95 -13.74 8.98 7.32
N PHE A 96 -14.43 8.40 6.33
CA PHE A 96 -13.76 7.55 5.32
C PHE A 96 -12.82 8.37 4.41
N LYS A 97 -13.23 9.57 4.01
CA LYS A 97 -12.37 10.47 3.20
C LYS A 97 -11.13 10.92 3.99
N GLU A 98 -11.29 11.18 5.28
CA GLU A 98 -10.17 11.49 6.16
C GLU A 98 -9.23 10.28 6.29
N LEU A 99 -9.77 9.07 6.47
CA LEU A 99 -8.98 7.84 6.48
C LEU A 99 -8.16 7.67 5.19
N LEU A 100 -8.75 7.89 4.00
CA LEU A 100 -8.03 7.83 2.72
C LEU A 100 -6.85 8.81 2.71
N SER A 101 -7.08 10.04 3.18
CA SER A 101 -6.03 11.06 3.29
C SER A 101 -4.93 10.65 4.28
N ASP A 102 -5.31 10.15 5.43
CA ASP A 102 -4.41 9.73 6.49
C ASP A 102 -3.49 8.60 6.04
N ILE A 103 -4.04 7.58 5.40
CA ILE A 103 -3.25 6.44 4.93
C ILE A 103 -2.34 6.84 3.75
N THR A 104 -2.78 7.70 2.84
CA THR A 104 -1.90 8.18 1.76
C THR A 104 -0.75 9.03 2.29
N LEU A 105 -0.97 9.83 3.33
CA LEU A 105 0.09 10.59 4.01
C LEU A 105 1.05 9.66 4.76
N GLN A 106 0.52 8.64 5.45
CA GLN A 106 1.33 7.61 6.11
C GLN A 106 2.28 6.94 5.11
N ILE A 107 1.75 6.43 3.98
CA ILE A 107 2.54 5.78 2.94
C ILE A 107 3.61 6.72 2.39
N THR A 108 3.27 8.00 2.21
CA THR A 108 4.22 9.01 1.72
C THR A 108 5.36 9.24 2.70
N ALA A 109 5.05 9.37 3.99
CA ALA A 109 6.00 9.74 5.04
C ALA A 109 6.85 8.56 5.50
N ALA A 110 6.22 7.41 5.73
CA ALA A 110 6.87 6.23 6.32
C ALA A 110 7.42 5.24 5.28
N SER A 111 7.10 5.42 4.00
CA SER A 111 7.64 4.62 2.88
C SER A 111 7.61 3.10 3.12
N PRO A 112 6.45 2.49 3.41
CA PRO A 112 6.37 1.06 3.64
C PRO A 112 6.72 0.27 2.37
N ASP A 113 7.40 -0.88 2.54
CA ASP A 113 7.77 -1.79 1.45
C ASP A 113 6.62 -2.75 1.10
N ALA A 114 5.77 -3.09 2.07
CA ALA A 114 4.68 -4.03 1.91
C ALA A 114 3.42 -3.56 2.66
N LEU A 115 2.25 -4.06 2.26
CA LEU A 115 1.02 -3.82 3.00
C LEU A 115 1.05 -4.50 4.37
N ASP A 116 1.41 -5.77 4.38
CA ASP A 116 1.50 -6.61 5.57
C ASP A 116 2.65 -7.61 5.49
N ARG A 117 2.81 -8.40 6.56
CA ARG A 117 3.89 -9.39 6.71
C ARG A 117 3.86 -10.50 5.66
N THR A 118 2.71 -10.79 5.06
CA THR A 118 2.55 -11.88 4.07
C THR A 118 3.10 -11.50 2.71
N GLN A 119 3.21 -10.20 2.44
CA GLN A 119 3.72 -9.65 1.17
C GLN A 119 5.23 -9.40 1.19
N LEU A 120 5.88 -9.58 2.35
CA LEU A 120 7.33 -9.41 2.44
C LEU A 120 8.09 -10.54 1.75
N ASP A 121 9.18 -10.17 1.09
CA ASP A 121 10.12 -11.13 0.54
C ASP A 121 10.79 -11.94 1.68
N GLN A 122 10.54 -13.24 1.68
CA GLN A 122 11.08 -14.15 2.69
C GLN A 122 12.61 -14.15 2.69
N SER A 123 13.25 -13.91 1.55
CA SER A 123 14.71 -13.84 1.45
C SER A 123 15.27 -12.61 2.19
N LYS A 124 14.59 -11.49 2.12
CA LYS A 124 14.93 -10.27 2.90
C LYS A 124 14.75 -10.52 4.39
N LEU A 125 13.65 -11.16 4.78
CA LEU A 125 13.38 -11.49 6.18
C LEU A 125 14.42 -12.44 6.78
N GLU A 126 14.84 -13.48 6.05
CA GLU A 126 15.92 -14.38 6.51
C GLU A 126 17.26 -13.66 6.64
N LYS A 127 17.59 -12.76 5.72
CA LYS A 127 18.81 -11.94 5.85
C LYS A 127 18.77 -11.09 7.12
N GLU A 128 17.65 -10.45 7.44
CA GLU A 128 17.51 -9.68 8.68
C GLU A 128 17.69 -10.55 9.92
N ARG A 129 17.15 -11.78 9.91
CA ARG A 129 17.35 -12.77 10.98
C ARG A 129 18.81 -13.18 11.12
N GLU A 130 19.50 -13.44 10.01
CA GLU A 130 20.94 -13.79 10.01
C GLU A 130 21.79 -12.65 10.54
N ILE A 131 21.53 -11.43 10.08
CA ILE A 131 22.23 -10.22 10.58
C ILE A 131 22.03 -10.07 12.09
N ALA A 132 20.79 -10.22 12.56
CA ALA A 132 20.49 -10.14 13.98
C ALA A 132 21.20 -11.23 14.80
N ARG A 133 21.24 -12.48 14.33
CA ARG A 133 21.97 -13.58 14.99
C ARG A 133 23.48 -13.29 15.07
N GLU A 134 24.08 -12.84 13.98
CA GLU A 134 25.51 -12.53 13.94
C GLU A 134 25.87 -11.37 14.86
N GLN A 135 25.04 -10.33 14.94
CA GLN A 135 25.28 -9.20 15.84
C GLN A 135 25.30 -9.58 17.33
N PHE A 136 24.60 -10.65 17.71
CA PHE A 136 24.46 -11.07 19.11
C PHE A 136 25.00 -12.47 19.40
N LYS A 137 25.88 -13.00 18.54
CA LYS A 137 26.44 -14.36 18.64
C LYS A 137 27.15 -14.70 19.96
N ASP A 138 27.62 -13.67 20.67
CA ASP A 138 28.30 -13.85 21.95
C ASP A 138 27.34 -14.00 23.15
N LYS A 139 26.03 -13.97 22.92
CA LYS A 139 25.02 -14.15 23.96
C LYS A 139 24.55 -15.60 24.05
N PRO A 140 23.96 -16.02 25.19
CA PRO A 140 23.35 -17.34 25.30
C PRO A 140 22.29 -17.58 24.22
N ALA A 141 22.20 -18.79 23.66
CA ALA A 141 21.31 -19.13 22.54
C ALA A 141 19.84 -18.70 22.76
N GLN A 142 19.29 -18.92 23.95
CA GLN A 142 17.94 -18.50 24.30
C GLN A 142 17.75 -16.99 24.29
N ALA A 143 18.78 -16.23 24.62
CA ALA A 143 18.75 -14.77 24.57
C ALA A 143 18.83 -14.27 23.13
N ILE A 144 19.62 -14.95 22.27
CA ILE A 144 19.72 -14.64 20.85
C ILE A 144 18.36 -14.73 20.18
N GLU A 145 17.64 -15.84 20.35
CA GLU A 145 16.33 -16.03 19.69
C GLU A 145 15.32 -14.97 20.12
N LYS A 146 15.25 -14.59 21.40
CA LYS A 146 14.39 -13.48 21.86
C LYS A 146 14.77 -12.13 21.26
N ILE A 147 16.05 -11.88 21.11
CA ILE A 147 16.55 -10.64 20.49
C ILE A 147 16.20 -10.62 19.01
N VAL A 148 16.37 -11.74 18.32
CA VAL A 148 16.03 -11.89 16.90
C VAL A 148 14.50 -11.66 16.71
N GLU A 149 13.66 -12.30 17.52
CA GLU A 149 12.20 -12.03 17.47
C GLU A 149 11.88 -10.54 17.65
N GLY A 150 12.44 -9.90 18.66
CA GLY A 150 12.24 -8.47 18.90
C GLY A 150 12.75 -7.58 17.74
N LYS A 151 13.86 -7.96 17.11
CA LYS A 151 14.37 -7.27 15.92
C LYS A 151 13.45 -7.44 14.71
N ILE A 152 12.92 -8.63 14.50
CA ILE A 152 11.98 -8.92 13.41
C ILE A 152 10.65 -8.21 13.62
N GLU A 153 10.12 -8.17 14.85
CA GLU A 153 8.91 -7.37 15.14
C GLU A 153 9.15 -5.89 14.86
N LYS A 154 10.32 -5.37 15.24
CA LYS A 154 10.67 -3.99 14.90
C LYS A 154 10.79 -3.78 13.38
N TYR A 155 11.39 -4.71 12.66
CA TYR A 155 11.47 -4.67 11.20
C TYR A 155 10.07 -4.62 10.57
N PHE A 156 9.13 -5.45 11.03
CA PHE A 156 7.74 -5.37 10.56
C PHE A 156 7.11 -4.01 10.80
N SER A 157 7.31 -3.41 11.97
CA SER A 157 6.79 -2.07 12.26
C SER A 157 7.45 -0.95 11.44
N GLU A 158 8.59 -1.20 10.81
CA GLU A 158 9.24 -0.25 9.91
C GLU A 158 8.78 -0.41 8.45
N VAL A 159 8.57 -1.65 7.97
CA VAL A 159 8.37 -1.93 6.54
C VAL A 159 6.94 -2.33 6.16
N CYS A 160 6.10 -2.81 7.11
CA CYS A 160 4.72 -3.21 6.83
C CYS A 160 3.75 -2.08 7.18
N LEU A 161 3.02 -1.57 6.20
CA LEU A 161 2.10 -0.43 6.39
C LEU A 161 1.18 -0.62 7.60
N VAL A 162 0.52 -1.77 7.72
CA VAL A 162 -0.47 -2.02 8.79
C VAL A 162 0.16 -2.14 10.19
N ASP A 163 1.44 -2.51 10.27
CA ASP A 163 2.18 -2.64 11.53
C ASP A 163 2.93 -1.35 11.92
N GLN A 164 3.03 -0.35 11.02
CA GLN A 164 3.69 0.94 11.30
C GLN A 164 2.92 1.72 12.36
N ASP A 165 3.65 2.48 13.18
CA ASP A 165 3.07 3.52 14.02
C ASP A 165 2.46 4.60 13.14
N PHE A 166 1.22 5.00 13.45
CA PHE A 166 0.52 6.01 12.66
C PHE A 166 1.10 7.40 12.95
N VAL A 167 1.50 8.12 11.90
CA VAL A 167 2.22 9.41 12.01
C VAL A 167 1.49 10.51 12.78
N LYS A 168 0.18 10.39 12.97
CA LYS A 168 -0.62 11.37 13.69
C LYS A 168 -0.97 10.98 15.13
N SER A 169 -0.68 9.75 15.57
CA SER A 169 -1.02 9.26 16.90
C SER A 169 -0.17 8.06 17.32
N ASP A 170 -0.19 7.71 18.60
CA ASP A 170 0.58 6.61 19.19
C ASP A 170 -0.12 5.24 19.04
N ILE A 171 -0.83 5.00 17.93
CA ILE A 171 -1.46 3.72 17.62
C ILE A 171 -0.95 3.20 16.26
N SER A 172 -1.11 1.90 16.00
CA SER A 172 -0.75 1.37 14.70
C SER A 172 -1.71 1.82 13.59
N VAL A 173 -1.24 1.81 12.35
CA VAL A 173 -2.11 2.02 11.17
C VAL A 173 -3.30 1.06 11.18
N LYS A 174 -3.08 -0.20 11.52
CA LYS A 174 -4.14 -1.21 11.67
C LYS A 174 -5.20 -0.79 12.70
N ASP A 175 -4.76 -0.30 13.86
CA ASP A 175 -5.69 0.14 14.92
C ASP A 175 -6.44 1.41 14.51
N HIS A 176 -5.80 2.31 13.78
CA HIS A 176 -6.45 3.49 13.22
C HIS A 176 -7.57 3.09 12.24
N VAL A 177 -7.28 2.21 11.26
CA VAL A 177 -8.28 1.68 10.34
C VAL A 177 -9.42 0.99 11.08
N ALA A 178 -9.11 0.16 12.08
CA ALA A 178 -10.11 -0.53 12.88
C ALA A 178 -11.00 0.44 13.68
N SER A 179 -10.44 1.56 14.16
CA SER A 179 -11.22 2.59 14.89
C SER A 179 -12.24 3.27 13.98
N VAL A 180 -11.85 3.62 12.74
CA VAL A 180 -12.76 4.22 11.74
C VAL A 180 -13.81 3.21 11.27
N ALA A 181 -13.42 1.95 11.06
CA ALA A 181 -14.34 0.87 10.72
C ALA A 181 -15.43 0.70 11.78
N LYS A 182 -15.05 0.75 13.06
CA LYS A 182 -15.99 0.69 14.19
C LYS A 182 -16.89 1.91 14.26
N GLU A 183 -16.36 3.11 14.02
CA GLU A 183 -17.13 4.36 13.99
C GLU A 183 -18.23 4.32 12.94
N LEU A 184 -17.91 3.79 11.74
CA LEU A 184 -18.81 3.71 10.60
C LEU A 184 -19.68 2.44 10.59
N ASP A 185 -19.52 1.57 11.62
CA ASP A 185 -20.21 0.27 11.70
C ASP A 185 -20.05 -0.52 10.39
N ASP A 186 -18.83 -0.55 9.83
CA ASP A 186 -18.52 -1.21 8.57
C ASP A 186 -17.20 -1.99 8.69
N GLU A 187 -16.93 -2.87 7.73
CA GLU A 187 -15.63 -3.48 7.54
C GLU A 187 -14.83 -2.64 6.53
N ILE A 188 -13.65 -2.22 6.93
CA ILE A 188 -12.75 -1.40 6.10
C ILE A 188 -11.41 -2.11 5.99
N VAL A 189 -10.97 -2.37 4.76
CA VAL A 189 -9.75 -3.13 4.50
C VAL A 189 -8.89 -2.40 3.47
N ILE A 190 -7.63 -2.11 3.84
CA ILE A 190 -6.64 -1.67 2.86
C ILE A 190 -6.31 -2.87 1.98
N GLN A 191 -6.60 -2.79 0.69
CA GLN A 191 -6.35 -3.89 -0.25
C GLN A 191 -4.98 -3.81 -0.89
N ALA A 192 -4.58 -2.62 -1.30
CA ALA A 192 -3.28 -2.41 -1.94
C ALA A 192 -2.88 -0.94 -1.92
N PHE A 193 -1.59 -0.70 -2.07
CA PHE A 193 -1.06 0.61 -2.39
C PHE A 193 0.07 0.51 -3.41
N LEU A 194 0.33 1.61 -4.10
CA LEU A 194 1.53 1.84 -4.91
C LEU A 194 2.17 3.14 -4.44
N ARG A 195 3.48 3.14 -4.28
CA ARG A 195 4.26 4.32 -3.99
C ARG A 195 5.40 4.41 -4.99
N TYR A 196 5.48 5.52 -5.69
CA TYR A 196 6.57 5.82 -6.60
C TYR A 196 7.25 7.13 -6.21
N GLN A 197 8.56 7.13 -6.31
CA GLN A 197 9.37 8.32 -6.08
C GLN A 197 10.26 8.56 -7.31
N VAL A 198 10.39 9.82 -7.70
CA VAL A 198 11.28 10.22 -8.80
C VAL A 198 12.73 9.92 -8.41
N GLY A 199 13.43 9.22 -9.30
CA GLY A 199 14.82 8.82 -9.07
C GLY A 199 15.01 7.49 -8.34
N GLU A 200 13.93 6.81 -7.94
CA GLU A 200 14.06 5.41 -7.48
C GLU A 200 14.48 4.52 -8.65
N THR A 201 15.55 3.76 -8.44
CA THR A 201 15.92 2.66 -9.33
C THR A 201 15.18 1.41 -8.87
N GLN A 202 14.69 0.60 -9.82
CA GLN A 202 14.26 -0.75 -9.48
C GLN A 202 15.50 -1.52 -9.00
N GLU A 203 15.47 -2.00 -7.76
CA GLU A 203 16.37 -3.07 -7.37
C GLU A 203 15.85 -4.34 -8.04
N ASP A 204 16.67 -4.92 -8.93
CA ASP A 204 16.43 -6.21 -9.59
C ASP A 204 16.44 -7.37 -8.59
#